data_23d632053e3991390261db851a631285
#
_entry.id   23d632053e3991390261db851a631285
#
_cell.length_a   1.000
_cell.length_b   1.000
_cell.length_c   1.000
_cell.angle_alpha   90.00
_cell.angle_beta   90.00
_cell.angle_gamma   90.00
#
_symmetry.space_group_name_H-M   'P 1'
#
loop_
_entity.id
_entity.type
_entity.pdbx_description
1 polymer ?
#
loop_
_entity_poly.entity_id
_entity_poly.type
_entity_poly.pdbx_seq_one_letter_code
_entity_poly.pdbx_strand_id
1 'polypeptide(L)'
;MQLTKNSGKFSKKKIIILSIPVFFSNLAIPMVGIVDTGLMGNLGETKYLVATSIATSVMTMVIWSFGFLRMGTVGIVSQAYGRGDYREIVKTLLRNFIIAMFISLAIIILKPLIYISIQHFFNTSFEIQRLINTYLNVRIFSVPAELSIYILVGFYLGIQKNKISSLMIILLSVLNIIFSSILVLSYNLNIFGVALGTLGSSYITLIIFTIFTYSFIIKKFKIIPKFERLIIKSKILKLFNINFDIFIRTFFLT
;
A
#
# COMPACT_ATOMS: atom_id res chain seq x y z
N MET A 1 -12.92 -2.91 42.46
CA MET A 1 -13.08 -1.78 41.50
C MET A 1 -12.10 -0.69 41.90
N GLN A 2 -10.84 -0.85 41.50
CA GLN A 2 -9.80 0.19 41.64
C GLN A 2 -9.30 0.49 40.22
N LEU A 3 -9.91 1.50 39.62
CA LEU A 3 -9.40 2.15 38.42
C LEU A 3 -8.14 2.92 38.83
N THR A 4 -6.99 2.31 38.67
CA THR A 4 -5.71 2.96 38.89
C THR A 4 -5.57 4.11 37.92
N LYS A 5 -5.66 5.30 38.46
CA LYS A 5 -5.40 6.61 37.94
C LYS A 5 -3.91 6.75 37.60
N ASN A 6 -3.49 6.12 36.50
CA ASN A 6 -2.18 6.39 35.88
C ASN A 6 -2.42 7.21 34.63
N SER A 7 -2.86 8.46 34.81
CA SER A 7 -2.72 9.52 33.83
C SER A 7 -1.23 9.87 33.71
N GLY A 8 -0.48 8.94 33.06
CA GLY A 8 0.90 9.23 32.71
C GLY A 8 0.90 10.47 31.84
N LYS A 9 1.39 11.59 32.37
CA LYS A 9 1.68 12.80 31.62
C LYS A 9 2.45 12.39 30.36
N PHE A 10 1.79 12.39 29.22
CA PHE A 10 2.47 12.21 27.93
C PHE A 10 3.47 13.34 27.81
N SER A 11 4.73 13.05 28.09
CA SER A 11 5.80 14.03 27.95
C SER A 11 5.80 14.51 26.48
N LYS A 12 5.79 15.83 26.26
CA LYS A 12 5.89 16.45 24.94
C LYS A 12 7.00 15.81 24.11
N LYS A 13 8.13 15.47 24.76
CA LYS A 13 9.25 14.76 24.17
C LYS A 13 8.86 13.38 23.62
N LYS A 14 8.02 12.62 24.30
CA LYS A 14 7.56 11.29 23.85
C LYS A 14 6.64 11.39 22.63
N ILE A 15 5.78 12.41 22.61
CA ILE A 15 4.92 12.67 21.44
C ILE A 15 5.76 13.02 20.22
N ILE A 16 6.73 13.94 20.35
CA ILE A 16 7.63 14.32 19.26
C ILE A 16 8.40 13.11 18.73
N ILE A 17 9.01 12.30 19.61
CA ILE A 17 9.77 11.10 19.20
C ILE A 17 8.89 10.08 18.45
N LEU A 18 7.61 9.97 18.82
CA LEU A 18 6.68 9.07 18.13
C LEU A 18 6.18 9.65 16.80
N SER A 19 6.14 10.98 16.67
CA SER A 19 5.67 11.67 15.44
C SER A 19 6.74 11.72 14.35
N ILE A 20 8.03 11.77 14.70
CA ILE A 20 9.14 11.85 13.73
C ILE A 20 9.08 10.75 12.65
N PRO A 21 8.96 9.44 12.98
CA PRO A 21 8.91 8.41 11.94
C PRO A 21 7.67 8.54 11.03
N VAL A 22 6.54 8.97 11.58
CA VAL A 22 5.29 9.19 10.82
C VAL A 22 5.46 10.39 9.88
N PHE A 23 6.09 11.46 10.33
CA PHE A 23 6.39 12.63 9.51
C PHE A 23 7.27 12.26 8.31
N PHE A 24 8.38 11.55 8.54
CA PHE A 24 9.25 11.11 7.45
C PHE A 24 8.58 10.13 6.49
N SER A 25 7.71 9.24 6.97
CA SER A 25 6.97 8.35 6.09
C SER A 25 5.97 9.09 5.20
N ASN A 26 5.34 10.14 5.72
CA ASN A 26 4.44 10.97 4.93
C ASN A 26 5.16 11.85 3.90
N LEU A 27 6.41 12.25 4.17
CA LEU A 27 7.26 12.95 3.19
C LEU A 27 7.79 12.01 2.10
N ALA A 28 8.07 10.76 2.43
CA ALA A 28 8.67 9.81 1.52
C ALA A 28 7.79 9.53 0.28
N ILE A 29 6.46 9.51 0.44
CA ILE A 29 5.52 9.26 -0.66
C ILE A 29 5.57 10.38 -1.72
N PRO A 30 5.41 11.67 -1.39
CA PRO A 30 5.55 12.75 -2.39
C PRO A 30 6.94 12.80 -3.05
N MET A 31 8.01 12.44 -2.31
CA MET A 31 9.36 12.43 -2.87
C MET A 31 9.50 11.43 -4.02
N VAL A 32 8.83 10.29 -3.99
CA VAL A 32 8.80 9.36 -5.13
C VAL A 32 8.26 10.06 -6.37
N GLY A 33 7.13 10.75 -6.25
CA GLY A 33 6.53 11.47 -7.38
C GLY A 33 7.43 12.58 -7.93
N ILE A 34 8.14 13.31 -7.06
CA ILE A 34 9.11 14.36 -7.48
C ILE A 34 10.27 13.72 -8.25
N VAL A 35 10.81 12.61 -7.76
CA VAL A 35 11.93 11.91 -8.44
C VAL A 35 11.48 11.34 -9.78
N ASP A 36 10.33 10.66 -9.83
CA ASP A 36 9.79 10.09 -11.07
C ASP A 36 9.55 11.19 -12.12
N THR A 37 9.00 12.34 -11.69
CA THR A 37 8.82 13.52 -12.55
C THR A 37 10.16 14.07 -13.03
N GLY A 38 11.14 14.20 -12.13
CA GLY A 38 12.49 14.65 -12.47
C GLY A 38 13.20 13.71 -13.46
N LEU A 39 13.08 12.40 -13.27
CA LEU A 39 13.66 11.40 -14.17
C LEU A 39 13.05 11.52 -15.58
N MET A 40 11.73 11.66 -15.68
CA MET A 40 11.04 11.77 -16.98
C MET A 40 11.29 13.13 -17.63
N GLY A 41 11.40 14.21 -16.86
CA GLY A 41 11.72 15.54 -17.38
C GLY A 41 13.14 15.64 -17.98
N ASN A 42 14.09 14.84 -17.46
CA ASN A 42 15.46 14.80 -17.98
C ASN A 42 15.64 14.01 -19.29
N LEU A 43 14.61 13.29 -19.75
CA LEU A 43 14.69 12.54 -21.02
C LEU A 43 14.58 13.41 -22.28
N GLY A 44 14.43 14.72 -22.14
CA GLY A 44 14.43 15.68 -23.24
C GLY A 44 13.14 15.75 -24.06
N GLU A 45 12.20 14.82 -23.88
CA GLU A 45 10.94 14.79 -24.60
C GLU A 45 9.75 14.87 -23.61
N THR A 46 8.89 15.88 -23.76
CA THR A 46 7.72 16.12 -22.91
C THR A 46 6.71 14.97 -22.89
N LYS A 47 6.69 14.14 -23.95
CA LYS A 47 5.80 12.97 -24.03
C LYS A 47 5.98 11.96 -22.89
N TYR A 48 7.23 11.74 -22.44
CA TYR A 48 7.50 10.83 -21.32
C TYR A 48 6.91 11.37 -20.01
N LEU A 49 7.10 12.66 -19.76
CA LEU A 49 6.57 13.32 -18.57
C LEU A 49 5.04 13.28 -18.55
N VAL A 50 4.38 13.63 -19.67
CA VAL A 50 2.91 13.62 -19.77
C VAL A 50 2.37 12.20 -19.60
N ALA A 51 2.93 11.22 -20.29
CA ALA A 51 2.48 9.84 -20.21
C ALA A 51 2.62 9.27 -18.79
N THR A 52 3.76 9.52 -18.12
CA THR A 52 4.00 9.05 -16.75
C THR A 52 3.06 9.72 -15.78
N SER A 53 2.86 11.03 -15.87
CA SER A 53 1.97 11.78 -14.98
C SER A 53 0.53 11.29 -15.05
N ILE A 54 -0.01 11.08 -16.26
CA ILE A 54 -1.36 10.55 -16.44
C ILE A 54 -1.47 9.13 -15.88
N ALA A 55 -0.56 8.24 -16.30
CA ALA A 55 -0.62 6.84 -15.90
C ALA A 55 -0.44 6.65 -14.38
N THR A 56 0.48 7.40 -13.76
CA THR A 56 0.71 7.37 -12.32
C THR A 56 -0.48 7.90 -11.54
N SER A 57 -1.09 9.02 -11.99
CA SER A 57 -2.27 9.61 -11.34
C SER A 57 -3.44 8.63 -11.33
N VAL A 58 -3.72 8.00 -12.48
CA VAL A 58 -4.82 7.02 -12.59
C VAL A 58 -4.53 5.79 -11.73
N MET A 59 -3.31 5.23 -11.77
CA MET A 59 -2.96 4.08 -10.93
C MET A 59 -3.02 4.42 -9.44
N THR A 60 -2.58 5.62 -9.06
CA THR A 60 -2.67 6.10 -7.68
C THR A 60 -4.13 6.20 -7.23
N MET A 61 -5.01 6.77 -8.07
CA MET A 61 -6.44 6.84 -7.79
C MET A 61 -7.06 5.45 -7.61
N VAL A 62 -6.73 4.50 -8.50
CA VAL A 62 -7.19 3.11 -8.39
C VAL A 62 -6.75 2.50 -7.07
N ILE A 63 -5.47 2.60 -6.71
CA ILE A 63 -4.93 1.98 -5.48
C ILE A 63 -5.50 2.67 -4.23
N TRP A 64 -5.60 3.99 -4.22
CA TRP A 64 -6.16 4.76 -3.10
C TRP A 64 -7.64 4.42 -2.83
N SER A 65 -8.40 4.09 -3.86
CA SER A 65 -9.78 3.62 -3.70
C SER A 65 -9.89 2.39 -2.79
N PHE A 66 -8.82 1.60 -2.68
CA PHE A 66 -8.73 0.45 -1.78
C PHE A 66 -8.04 0.75 -0.44
N GLY A 67 -7.84 2.02 -0.09
CA GLY A 67 -7.30 2.45 1.21
C GLY A 67 -8.13 1.98 2.41
N PHE A 68 -9.40 1.65 2.21
CA PHE A 68 -10.27 1.03 3.21
C PHE A 68 -9.72 -0.30 3.75
N LEU A 69 -8.95 -1.07 2.96
CA LEU A 69 -8.28 -2.29 3.43
C LEU A 69 -7.35 -1.99 4.60
N ARG A 70 -6.60 -0.89 4.53
CA ARG A 70 -5.73 -0.45 5.63
C ARG A 70 -6.56 -0.02 6.84
N MET A 71 -7.57 0.83 6.65
CA MET A 71 -8.40 1.36 7.74
C MET A 71 -9.18 0.26 8.43
N GLY A 72 -9.81 -0.63 7.67
CA GLY A 72 -10.55 -1.78 8.21
C GLY A 72 -9.64 -2.74 8.98
N THR A 73 -8.43 -3.00 8.47
CA THR A 73 -7.44 -3.81 9.19
C THR A 73 -7.06 -3.16 10.51
N VAL A 74 -6.77 -1.85 10.55
CA VAL A 74 -6.46 -1.11 11.78
C VAL A 74 -7.59 -1.28 12.81
N GLY A 75 -8.84 -1.04 12.39
CA GLY A 75 -10.00 -1.08 13.29
C GLY A 75 -10.20 -2.45 13.95
N ILE A 76 -10.17 -3.52 13.15
CA ILE A 76 -10.40 -4.88 13.64
C ILE A 76 -9.22 -5.39 14.48
N VAL A 77 -8.00 -5.15 14.01
CA VAL A 77 -6.78 -5.56 14.72
C VAL A 77 -6.64 -4.83 16.05
N SER A 78 -6.93 -3.52 16.12
CA SER A 78 -6.83 -2.76 17.35
C SER A 78 -7.85 -3.23 18.41
N GLN A 79 -9.08 -3.55 18.01
CA GLN A 79 -10.09 -4.12 18.89
C GLN A 79 -9.69 -5.51 19.40
N ALA A 80 -9.18 -6.39 18.52
CA ALA A 80 -8.72 -7.71 18.92
C ALA A 80 -7.48 -7.62 19.84
N TYR A 81 -6.58 -6.68 19.56
CA TYR A 81 -5.40 -6.42 20.38
C TYR A 81 -5.77 -5.92 21.78
N GLY A 82 -6.75 -5.01 21.89
CA GLY A 82 -7.27 -4.53 23.17
C GLY A 82 -7.92 -5.64 24.02
N ARG A 83 -8.51 -6.67 23.38
CA ARG A 83 -9.06 -7.85 24.06
C ARG A 83 -8.03 -8.94 24.34
N GLY A 84 -6.78 -8.81 23.88
CA GLY A 84 -5.76 -9.86 23.99
C GLY A 84 -6.00 -11.07 23.07
N ASP A 85 -6.91 -10.96 22.08
CA ASP A 85 -7.22 -12.05 21.15
C ASP A 85 -6.23 -12.08 19.97
N TYR A 86 -5.04 -12.55 20.26
CA TYR A 86 -3.97 -12.66 19.24
C TYR A 86 -4.31 -13.65 18.12
N ARG A 87 -5.18 -14.65 18.39
CA ARG A 87 -5.62 -15.59 17.35
C ARG A 87 -6.50 -14.91 16.31
N GLU A 88 -7.42 -14.05 16.73
CA GLU A 88 -8.27 -13.29 15.82
C GLU A 88 -7.45 -12.25 15.03
N ILE A 89 -6.40 -11.67 15.61
CA ILE A 89 -5.47 -10.78 14.90
C ILE A 89 -4.84 -11.50 13.72
N VAL A 90 -4.26 -12.69 13.95
CA VAL A 90 -3.60 -13.46 12.89
C VAL A 90 -4.60 -13.92 11.82
N LYS A 91 -5.79 -14.37 12.23
CA LYS A 91 -6.85 -14.75 11.28
C LYS A 91 -7.32 -13.57 10.44
N THR A 92 -7.48 -12.39 11.04
CA THR A 92 -7.86 -11.17 10.32
C THR A 92 -6.80 -10.80 9.29
N LEU A 93 -5.52 -10.85 9.66
CA LEU A 93 -4.41 -10.60 8.74
C LEU A 93 -4.50 -11.53 7.51
N LEU A 94 -4.60 -12.83 7.73
CA LEU A 94 -4.66 -13.81 6.65
C LEU A 94 -5.91 -13.65 5.76
N ARG A 95 -7.09 -13.39 6.36
CA ARG A 95 -8.32 -13.13 5.58
C ARG A 95 -8.20 -11.89 4.72
N ASN A 96 -7.65 -10.81 5.26
CA ASN A 96 -7.46 -9.58 4.49
C ASN A 96 -6.45 -9.77 3.35
N PHE A 97 -5.41 -10.59 3.51
CA PHE A 97 -4.53 -10.98 2.39
C PHE A 97 -5.29 -11.71 1.28
N ILE A 98 -6.17 -12.64 1.63
CA ILE A 98 -7.00 -13.33 0.65
C ILE A 98 -7.89 -12.32 -0.10
N ILE A 99 -8.55 -11.41 0.62
CA ILE A 99 -9.39 -10.37 0.02
C ILE A 99 -8.55 -9.48 -0.91
N ALA A 100 -7.35 -9.06 -0.50
CA ALA A 100 -6.46 -8.25 -1.32
C ALA A 100 -6.05 -8.96 -2.61
N MET A 101 -5.78 -10.28 -2.56
CA MET A 101 -5.45 -11.06 -3.75
C MET A 101 -6.63 -11.13 -4.73
N PHE A 102 -7.86 -11.34 -4.24
CA PHE A 102 -9.05 -11.32 -5.11
C PHE A 102 -9.28 -9.94 -5.75
N ILE A 103 -9.16 -8.87 -4.97
CA ILE A 103 -9.28 -7.50 -5.49
C ILE A 103 -8.20 -7.23 -6.53
N SER A 104 -6.95 -7.60 -6.24
CA SER A 104 -5.83 -7.41 -7.16
C SER A 104 -6.04 -8.15 -8.47
N LEU A 105 -6.52 -9.39 -8.41
CA LEU A 105 -6.84 -10.17 -9.60
C LEU A 105 -7.95 -9.48 -10.42
N ALA A 106 -8.99 -8.98 -9.77
CA ALA A 106 -10.05 -8.22 -10.45
C ALA A 106 -9.50 -6.96 -11.14
N ILE A 107 -8.62 -6.20 -10.48
CA ILE A 107 -8.00 -5.01 -11.06
C ILE A 107 -7.13 -5.37 -12.28
N ILE A 108 -6.36 -6.46 -12.20
CA ILE A 108 -5.53 -6.94 -13.32
C ILE A 108 -6.41 -7.33 -14.51
N ILE A 109 -7.53 -8.02 -14.27
CA ILE A 109 -8.49 -8.39 -15.33
C ILE A 109 -9.14 -7.15 -15.94
N LEU A 110 -9.44 -6.15 -15.12
CA LEU A 110 -10.05 -4.88 -15.54
C LEU A 110 -9.06 -3.87 -16.18
N LYS A 111 -7.78 -4.24 -16.34
CA LYS A 111 -6.78 -3.38 -16.99
C LYS A 111 -7.23 -2.79 -18.33
N PRO A 112 -7.85 -3.55 -19.25
CA PRO A 112 -8.32 -2.97 -20.52
C PRO A 112 -9.32 -1.85 -20.31
N LEU A 113 -10.21 -1.98 -19.32
CA LEU A 113 -11.20 -0.95 -18.99
C LEU A 113 -10.52 0.33 -18.46
N ILE A 114 -9.50 0.18 -17.61
CA ILE A 114 -8.70 1.32 -17.12
C ILE A 114 -8.05 2.05 -18.30
N TYR A 115 -7.47 1.31 -19.25
CA TYR A 115 -6.83 1.90 -20.43
C TYR A 115 -7.84 2.62 -21.34
N ILE A 116 -9.00 2.03 -21.60
CA ILE A 116 -10.07 2.64 -22.39
C ILE A 116 -10.55 3.93 -21.71
N SER A 117 -10.73 3.91 -20.38
CA SER A 117 -11.11 5.11 -19.62
C SER A 117 -10.07 6.22 -19.79
N ILE A 118 -8.78 5.91 -19.72
CA ILE A 118 -7.72 6.92 -19.95
C ILE A 118 -7.84 7.51 -21.36
N GLN A 119 -8.03 6.67 -22.39
CA GLN A 119 -8.18 7.15 -23.76
C GLN A 119 -9.39 8.06 -23.94
N HIS A 120 -10.49 7.76 -23.25
CA HIS A 120 -11.72 8.55 -23.34
C HIS A 120 -11.61 9.90 -22.63
N PHE A 121 -11.00 9.94 -21.44
CA PHE A 121 -10.90 11.17 -20.63
C PHE A 121 -9.73 12.07 -21.02
N PHE A 122 -8.62 11.48 -21.51
CA PHE A 122 -7.41 12.20 -21.88
C PHE A 122 -7.19 12.14 -23.40
N ASN A 123 -7.61 13.17 -24.13
CA ASN A 123 -7.37 13.31 -25.56
C ASN A 123 -5.88 13.58 -25.84
N THR A 124 -5.07 12.52 -25.83
CA THR A 124 -3.62 12.59 -26.06
C THR A 124 -3.24 11.99 -27.40
N SER A 125 -2.05 12.33 -27.91
CA SER A 125 -1.53 11.76 -29.15
C SER A 125 -1.36 10.24 -29.04
N PHE A 126 -1.40 9.54 -30.16
CA PHE A 126 -1.21 8.08 -30.23
C PHE A 126 0.10 7.63 -29.58
N GLU A 127 1.16 8.43 -29.71
CA GLU A 127 2.45 8.15 -29.10
C GLU A 127 2.40 8.16 -27.56
N ILE A 128 1.74 9.17 -26.98
CA ILE A 128 1.52 9.24 -25.52
C ILE A 128 0.68 8.08 -25.04
N GLN A 129 -0.39 7.71 -25.76
CA GLN A 129 -1.23 6.56 -25.42
C GLN A 129 -0.44 5.25 -25.41
N ARG A 130 0.48 5.06 -26.38
CA ARG A 130 1.37 3.90 -26.41
C ARG A 130 2.28 3.83 -25.17
N LEU A 131 2.84 4.97 -24.76
CA LEU A 131 3.68 5.07 -23.58
C LEU A 131 2.88 4.76 -22.30
N ILE A 132 1.66 5.30 -22.17
CA ILE A 132 0.74 4.99 -21.06
C ILE A 132 0.48 3.48 -20.99
N ASN A 133 0.18 2.84 -22.12
CA ASN A 133 -0.07 1.40 -22.15
C ASN A 133 1.18 0.60 -21.73
N THR A 134 2.36 1.02 -22.17
CA THR A 134 3.64 0.40 -21.75
C THR A 134 3.82 0.47 -20.24
N TYR A 135 3.55 1.61 -19.62
CA TYR A 135 3.60 1.78 -18.17
C TYR A 135 2.58 0.88 -17.46
N LEU A 136 1.32 0.92 -17.89
CA LEU A 136 0.22 0.15 -17.27
C LEU A 136 0.44 -1.36 -17.36
N ASN A 137 1.03 -1.85 -18.46
CA ASN A 137 1.33 -3.26 -18.67
C ASN A 137 2.23 -3.84 -17.56
N VAL A 138 3.11 -3.03 -17.01
CA VAL A 138 4.01 -3.43 -15.93
C VAL A 138 3.44 -3.05 -14.58
N ARG A 139 3.00 -1.81 -14.44
CA ARG A 139 2.58 -1.21 -13.17
C ARG A 139 1.40 -1.93 -12.52
N ILE A 140 0.49 -2.49 -13.33
CA ILE A 140 -0.68 -3.22 -12.85
C ILE A 140 -0.30 -4.45 -11.99
N PHE A 141 0.83 -5.08 -12.28
CA PHE A 141 1.31 -6.23 -11.51
C PHE A 141 1.88 -5.87 -10.13
N SER A 142 2.08 -4.58 -9.81
CA SER A 142 2.45 -4.17 -8.45
C SER A 142 1.24 -4.13 -7.50
N VAL A 143 0.01 -4.09 -8.02
CA VAL A 143 -1.22 -3.98 -7.21
C VAL A 143 -1.33 -5.05 -6.13
N PRO A 144 -1.07 -6.35 -6.38
CA PRO A 144 -1.10 -7.36 -5.32
C PRO A 144 -0.14 -7.06 -4.17
N ALA A 145 1.06 -6.56 -4.49
CA ALA A 145 2.04 -6.20 -3.48
C ALA A 145 1.61 -4.96 -2.68
N GLU A 146 1.12 -3.93 -3.35
CA GLU A 146 0.72 -2.67 -2.70
C GLU A 146 -0.51 -2.85 -1.79
N LEU A 147 -1.53 -3.58 -2.24
CA LEU A 147 -2.69 -3.87 -1.39
C LEU A 147 -2.30 -4.76 -0.19
N SER A 148 -1.36 -5.68 -0.38
CA SER A 148 -0.80 -6.48 0.73
C SER A 148 -0.02 -5.61 1.71
N ILE A 149 0.75 -4.63 1.24
CA ILE A 149 1.44 -3.65 2.08
C ILE A 149 0.45 -2.82 2.88
N TYR A 150 -0.69 -2.40 2.30
CA TYR A 150 -1.74 -1.71 3.04
C TYR A 150 -2.25 -2.52 4.25
N ILE A 151 -2.40 -3.83 4.08
CA ILE A 151 -2.82 -4.73 5.17
C ILE A 151 -1.74 -4.84 6.25
N LEU A 152 -0.48 -5.00 5.86
CA LEU A 152 0.64 -5.05 6.81
C LEU A 152 0.78 -3.73 7.59
N VAL A 153 0.69 -2.59 6.90
CA VAL A 153 0.66 -1.26 7.53
C VAL A 153 -0.49 -1.18 8.53
N GLY A 154 -1.70 -1.58 8.12
CA GLY A 154 -2.87 -1.62 8.98
C GLY A 154 -2.70 -2.53 10.20
N PHE A 155 -2.09 -3.70 10.02
CA PHE A 155 -1.76 -4.61 11.11
C PHE A 155 -0.84 -3.95 12.14
N TYR A 156 0.29 -3.36 11.72
CA TYR A 156 1.24 -2.73 12.63
C TYR A 156 0.67 -1.49 13.32
N LEU A 157 -0.15 -0.70 12.63
CA LEU A 157 -0.89 0.40 13.25
C LEU A 157 -1.88 -0.13 14.30
N GLY A 158 -2.62 -1.20 14.00
CA GLY A 158 -3.59 -1.81 14.89
C GLY A 158 -2.98 -2.37 16.19
N ILE A 159 -1.76 -2.91 16.15
CA ILE A 159 -1.02 -3.36 17.33
C ILE A 159 -0.11 -2.26 17.93
N GLN A 160 -0.33 -1.00 17.56
CA GLN A 160 0.39 0.19 18.06
C GLN A 160 1.91 0.16 17.78
N LYS A 161 2.34 -0.49 16.71
CA LYS A 161 3.74 -0.53 16.26
C LYS A 161 4.00 0.46 15.11
N ASN A 162 3.63 1.72 15.31
CA ASN A 162 3.70 2.80 14.30
C ASN A 162 5.09 2.96 13.67
N LYS A 163 6.16 2.75 14.43
CA LYS A 163 7.53 2.82 13.91
C LYS A 163 7.79 1.80 12.80
N ILE A 164 7.25 0.58 12.94
CA ILE A 164 7.43 -0.48 11.93
C ILE A 164 6.63 -0.12 10.67
N SER A 165 5.41 0.37 10.84
CA SER A 165 4.57 0.86 9.75
C SER A 165 5.24 1.98 8.96
N SER A 166 5.81 2.99 9.66
CA SER A 166 6.54 4.08 9.02
C SER A 166 7.80 3.60 8.30
N LEU A 167 8.56 2.69 8.92
CA LEU A 167 9.77 2.11 8.30
C LEU A 167 9.44 1.37 7.01
N MET A 168 8.30 0.66 6.96
CA MET A 168 7.83 -0.02 5.75
C MET A 168 7.57 0.96 4.61
N ILE A 169 6.89 2.08 4.89
CA ILE A 169 6.60 3.11 3.88
C ILE A 169 7.90 3.78 3.40
N ILE A 170 8.80 4.11 4.32
CA ILE A 170 10.09 4.71 3.97
C ILE A 170 10.92 3.75 3.12
N LEU A 171 11.01 2.47 3.49
CA LEU A 171 11.74 1.48 2.71
C LEU A 171 11.16 1.32 1.30
N LEU A 172 9.83 1.24 1.17
CA LEU A 172 9.15 1.18 -0.12
C LEU A 172 9.54 2.37 -1.00
N SER A 173 9.48 3.59 -0.45
CA SER A 173 9.79 4.82 -1.20
C SER A 173 11.27 4.90 -1.58
N VAL A 174 12.18 4.57 -0.67
CA VAL A 174 13.63 4.59 -0.95
C VAL A 174 13.99 3.56 -2.01
N LEU A 175 13.48 2.33 -1.91
CA LEU A 175 13.72 1.31 -2.94
C LEU A 175 13.13 1.72 -4.29
N ASN A 176 11.95 2.35 -4.30
CA ASN A 176 11.34 2.85 -5.52
C ASN A 176 12.25 3.89 -6.20
N ILE A 177 12.69 4.91 -5.45
CA ILE A 177 13.59 5.95 -5.96
C ILE A 177 14.88 5.33 -6.51
N ILE A 178 15.51 4.42 -5.78
CA ILE A 178 16.76 3.78 -6.21
C ILE A 178 16.54 2.97 -7.49
N PHE A 179 15.51 2.12 -7.54
CA PHE A 179 15.27 1.26 -8.70
C PHE A 179 14.83 2.06 -9.92
N SER A 180 13.91 3.02 -9.76
CA SER A 180 13.51 3.90 -10.87
C SER A 180 14.71 4.67 -11.41
N SER A 181 15.56 5.24 -10.55
CA SER A 181 16.75 5.97 -10.97
C SER A 181 17.74 5.09 -11.73
N ILE A 182 18.06 3.90 -11.20
CA ILE A 182 18.98 2.97 -11.87
C ILE A 182 18.42 2.51 -13.22
N LEU A 183 17.15 2.11 -13.26
CA LEU A 183 16.53 1.58 -14.48
C LEU A 183 16.37 2.64 -15.57
N VAL A 184 16.12 3.89 -15.20
CA VAL A 184 15.97 4.99 -16.16
C VAL A 184 17.34 5.52 -16.59
N LEU A 185 18.26 5.81 -15.67
CA LEU A 185 19.51 6.50 -15.98
C LEU A 185 20.60 5.54 -16.49
N SER A 186 20.71 4.32 -15.89
CA SER A 186 21.77 3.39 -16.27
C SER A 186 21.37 2.43 -17.39
N TYR A 187 20.08 2.01 -17.39
CA TYR A 187 19.57 1.06 -18.39
C TYR A 187 18.74 1.71 -19.50
N ASN A 188 18.51 3.02 -19.45
CA ASN A 188 17.74 3.79 -20.46
C ASN A 188 16.33 3.22 -20.73
N LEU A 189 15.69 2.65 -19.71
CA LEU A 189 14.37 2.02 -19.86
C LEU A 189 13.19 3.01 -19.85
N ASN A 190 13.47 4.32 -19.76
CA ASN A 190 12.47 5.38 -19.84
C ASN A 190 11.26 5.12 -18.92
N ILE A 191 10.04 5.27 -19.43
CA ILE A 191 8.78 5.05 -18.70
C ILE A 191 8.62 3.60 -18.18
N PHE A 192 9.13 2.62 -18.90
CA PHE A 192 9.14 1.22 -18.50
C PHE A 192 9.99 1.01 -17.24
N GLY A 193 11.12 1.73 -17.13
CA GLY A 193 12.00 1.70 -15.95
C GLY A 193 11.31 2.19 -14.67
N VAL A 194 10.52 3.26 -14.74
CA VAL A 194 9.74 3.76 -13.60
C VAL A 194 8.69 2.74 -13.16
N ALA A 195 7.99 2.13 -14.11
CA ALA A 195 6.99 1.10 -13.79
C ALA A 195 7.63 -0.14 -13.15
N LEU A 196 8.77 -0.61 -13.65
CA LEU A 196 9.54 -1.71 -13.07
C LEU A 196 10.12 -1.36 -11.70
N GLY A 197 10.60 -0.13 -11.51
CA GLY A 197 11.09 0.37 -10.23
C GLY A 197 10.03 0.26 -9.14
N THR A 198 8.81 0.69 -9.45
CA THR A 198 7.68 0.58 -8.53
C THR A 198 7.28 -0.88 -8.29
N LEU A 199 7.24 -1.71 -9.32
CA LEU A 199 6.94 -3.13 -9.20
C LEU A 199 7.97 -3.84 -8.30
N GLY A 200 9.25 -3.66 -8.58
CA GLY A 200 10.34 -4.29 -7.83
C GLY A 200 10.37 -3.86 -6.36
N SER A 201 10.27 -2.56 -6.10
CA SER A 201 10.27 -2.01 -4.74
C SER A 201 9.09 -2.52 -3.91
N SER A 202 7.90 -2.64 -4.52
CA SER A 202 6.70 -3.14 -3.85
C SER A 202 6.84 -4.60 -3.45
N TYR A 203 7.32 -5.47 -4.34
CA TYR A 203 7.50 -6.88 -4.03
C TYR A 203 8.62 -7.13 -3.03
N ILE A 204 9.76 -6.45 -3.16
CA ILE A 204 10.87 -6.58 -2.21
C ILE A 204 10.42 -6.14 -0.82
N THR A 205 9.73 -5.01 -0.71
CA THR A 205 9.18 -4.54 0.56
C THR A 205 8.19 -5.54 1.13
N LEU A 206 7.28 -6.06 0.32
CA LEU A 206 6.31 -7.07 0.74
C LEU A 206 7.00 -8.32 1.29
N ILE A 207 7.99 -8.86 0.58
CA ILE A 207 8.72 -10.07 0.98
C ILE A 207 9.42 -9.84 2.33
N ILE A 208 10.19 -8.76 2.46
CA ILE A 208 10.92 -8.42 3.69
C ILE A 208 9.96 -8.34 4.88
N PHE A 209 8.87 -7.59 4.74
CA PHE A 209 7.94 -7.38 5.85
C PHE A 209 7.01 -8.56 6.11
N THR A 210 6.75 -9.41 5.11
CA THR A 210 6.01 -10.66 5.33
C THR A 210 6.85 -11.62 6.18
N ILE A 211 8.13 -11.81 5.85
CA ILE A 211 9.06 -12.63 6.63
C ILE A 211 9.20 -12.06 8.05
N PHE A 212 9.38 -10.75 8.16
CA PHE A 212 9.47 -10.07 9.47
C PHE A 212 8.18 -10.26 10.29
N THR A 213 7.00 -10.09 9.68
CA THR A 213 5.70 -10.27 10.33
C THR A 213 5.47 -11.71 10.77
N TYR A 214 5.85 -12.69 9.94
CA TYR A 214 5.79 -14.10 10.30
C TYR A 214 6.64 -14.40 11.55
N SER A 215 7.89 -13.95 11.56
CA SER A 215 8.79 -14.09 12.71
C SER A 215 8.26 -13.36 13.96
N PHE A 216 7.69 -12.16 13.77
CA PHE A 216 7.08 -11.38 14.85
C PHE A 216 5.89 -12.10 15.49
N ILE A 217 4.98 -12.67 14.67
CA ILE A 217 3.81 -13.40 15.14
C ILE A 217 4.23 -14.62 15.98
N ILE A 218 5.17 -15.42 15.49
CA ILE A 218 5.66 -16.61 16.20
C ILE A 218 6.31 -16.21 17.54
N LYS A 219 7.21 -15.23 17.52
CA LYS A 219 7.96 -14.84 18.74
C LYS A 219 7.10 -14.11 19.77
N LYS A 220 6.24 -13.20 19.31
CA LYS A 220 5.46 -12.31 20.20
C LYS A 220 4.12 -12.91 20.62
N PHE A 221 3.39 -13.49 19.68
CA PHE A 221 2.06 -14.05 19.94
C PHE A 221 2.09 -15.54 20.26
N LYS A 222 3.22 -16.21 20.00
CA LYS A 222 3.38 -17.66 20.17
C LYS A 222 2.32 -18.47 19.41
N ILE A 223 1.96 -18.00 18.22
CA ILE A 223 0.94 -18.59 17.33
C ILE A 223 1.62 -18.91 16.01
N ILE A 224 1.44 -20.14 15.52
CA ILE A 224 1.82 -20.52 14.16
C ILE A 224 0.64 -20.18 13.26
N PRO A 225 0.81 -19.30 12.25
CA PRO A 225 -0.24 -18.99 11.29
C PRO A 225 -0.65 -20.27 10.54
N LYS A 226 -1.90 -20.69 10.71
CA LYS A 226 -2.48 -21.83 9.98
C LYS A 226 -3.61 -21.36 9.11
N PHE A 227 -3.68 -21.86 7.88
CA PHE A 227 -4.75 -21.54 6.93
C PHE A 227 -6.07 -22.26 7.23
N GLU A 228 -6.07 -23.19 8.19
CA GLU A 228 -7.26 -23.94 8.57
C GLU A 228 -8.37 -23.01 9.13
N ARG A 229 -9.59 -23.22 8.64
CA ARG A 229 -10.81 -22.49 9.06
C ARG A 229 -10.73 -20.96 8.87
N LEU A 230 -9.97 -20.48 7.89
CA LEU A 230 -9.96 -19.06 7.53
C LEU A 230 -11.24 -18.66 6.80
N ILE A 231 -11.73 -19.53 5.92
CA ILE A 231 -12.90 -19.32 5.06
C ILE A 231 -14.17 -19.65 5.83
N ILE A 232 -14.49 -18.85 6.86
CA ILE A 232 -15.81 -18.86 7.47
C ILE A 232 -16.60 -17.75 6.78
N LYS A 233 -17.57 -18.14 5.91
CA LYS A 233 -18.38 -17.24 5.08
C LYS A 233 -18.93 -16.04 5.88
N SER A 234 -19.47 -16.25 7.08
CA SER A 234 -19.99 -15.19 7.93
C SER A 234 -18.94 -14.17 8.38
N LYS A 235 -17.70 -14.61 8.65
CA LYS A 235 -16.61 -13.71 9.08
C LYS A 235 -16.00 -12.94 7.91
N ILE A 236 -15.91 -13.55 6.72
CA ILE A 236 -15.48 -12.86 5.50
C ILE A 236 -16.52 -11.81 5.10
N LEU A 237 -17.82 -12.18 5.14
CA LEU A 237 -18.91 -11.22 4.86
C LEU A 237 -18.90 -10.04 5.83
N LYS A 238 -18.67 -10.31 7.14
CA LYS A 238 -18.54 -9.24 8.14
C LYS A 238 -17.35 -8.32 7.86
N LEU A 239 -16.20 -8.86 7.46
CA LEU A 239 -15.03 -8.08 7.06
C LEU A 239 -15.32 -7.24 5.80
N PHE A 240 -16.00 -7.84 4.83
CA PHE A 240 -16.40 -7.15 3.61
C PHE A 240 -17.35 -6.00 3.91
N ASN A 241 -18.39 -6.22 4.72
CA ASN A 241 -19.33 -5.18 5.10
C ASN A 241 -18.65 -4.03 5.85
N ILE A 242 -17.77 -4.31 6.83
CA ILE A 242 -17.01 -3.27 7.54
C ILE A 242 -16.13 -2.49 6.58
N ASN A 243 -15.46 -3.17 5.68
CA ASN A 243 -14.60 -2.53 4.68
C ASN A 243 -15.43 -1.70 3.68
N PHE A 244 -16.61 -2.18 3.29
CA PHE A 244 -17.52 -1.50 2.38
C PHE A 244 -18.15 -0.25 3.03
N ASP A 245 -18.56 -0.33 4.29
CA ASP A 245 -19.05 0.82 5.06
C ASP A 245 -17.98 1.92 5.17
N ILE A 246 -16.71 1.53 5.42
CA ILE A 246 -15.58 2.46 5.46
C ILE A 246 -15.33 3.06 4.07
N PHE A 247 -15.44 2.25 3.00
CA PHE A 247 -15.29 2.72 1.62
C PHE A 247 -16.34 3.78 1.28
N ILE A 248 -17.63 3.48 1.51
CA ILE A 248 -18.72 4.42 1.27
C ILE A 248 -18.50 5.72 2.04
N ARG A 249 -18.22 5.61 3.34
CA ARG A 249 -17.95 6.78 4.18
C ARG A 249 -16.78 7.61 3.67
N THR A 250 -15.69 6.98 3.26
CA THR A 250 -14.51 7.70 2.74
C THR A 250 -14.83 8.36 1.41
N PHE A 251 -15.55 7.68 0.52
CA PHE A 251 -15.92 8.20 -0.81
C PHE A 251 -16.85 9.41 -0.74
N PHE A 252 -17.78 9.45 0.23
CA PHE A 252 -18.71 10.58 0.39
C PHE A 252 -18.16 11.72 1.26
N LEU A 253 -17.02 11.54 1.94
CA LEU A 253 -16.40 12.58 2.79
C LEU A 253 -15.19 13.25 2.13
N THR A 254 -14.75 12.76 0.96
CA THR A 254 -13.70 13.37 0.13
C THR A 254 -14.30 14.04 -1.09
#